data_69a11364d9ddc83d3338ca1836ae97e2
#
_entry.id   69a11364d9ddc83d3338ca1836ae97e2
#
_cell.length_a   1.000
_cell.length_b   1.000
_cell.length_c   1.000
_cell.angle_alpha   90.00
_cell.angle_beta   90.00
_cell.angle_gamma   90.00
#
_symmetry.space_group_name_H-M   'P 1'
#
loop_
_entity.id
_entity.type
_entity.pdbx_description
1 polymer ?
#
loop_
_entity_poly.entity_id
_entity_poly.type
_entity_poly.pdbx_seq_one_letter_code
_entity_poly.pdbx_strand_id
1 'polypeptide(L)'
;LIGMATAYGETYLGVRYRFKNNRGKWICGPFVYMKKGLGIPFMAACYSFFCFLCALGMGSMVQANSAAETLEFTWGIPSVLGSGILALLTGAVILGGIKRIGKAAEYLLPLASGIYILFSLLVLLLCADRIPDAFLRIFQSAFGIRQVSGGIAGFGISKSIRYGISRGVFSNEAGLGTLAVLHGPAEHTTPEEQGMWAMFEVFFDTVVLCSLTALVILCTTQGDTETLSLTGAALAAACFSAKLGVIGEWFISISMVVFAFATVIAWYYLGQQAIEDLSLFSRIYPVLFLGAVFAGGCIRLEAVWMLSDLWNGLMAFFNLTALLFLTGEVEYPDRYI
;
A
#
# COMPACT_ATOMS: atom_id res chain seq x y z
N LEU A 1 -13.53 1.90 -7.50
CA LEU A 1 -14.92 1.63 -7.09
C LEU A 1 -15.12 0.16 -6.70
N ILE A 2 -14.70 -0.81 -7.56
CA ILE A 2 -14.82 -2.26 -7.24
C ILE A 2 -14.01 -2.58 -5.97
N GLY A 3 -12.79 -2.06 -5.85
CA GLY A 3 -11.96 -2.21 -4.66
C GLY A 3 -12.62 -1.72 -3.38
N MET A 4 -13.41 -0.64 -3.44
CA MET A 4 -14.15 -0.14 -2.28
C MET A 4 -15.16 -1.17 -1.73
N ALA A 5 -15.93 -1.81 -2.62
CA ALA A 5 -16.87 -2.86 -2.21
C ALA A 5 -16.15 -4.08 -1.64
N THR A 6 -15.01 -4.45 -2.22
CA THR A 6 -14.18 -5.55 -1.71
C THR A 6 -13.60 -5.23 -0.33
N ALA A 7 -13.09 -4.00 -0.15
CA ALA A 7 -12.57 -3.52 1.13
C ALA A 7 -13.66 -3.49 2.23
N TYR A 8 -14.89 -3.10 1.87
CA TYR A 8 -16.03 -3.19 2.78
C TYR A 8 -16.23 -4.61 3.26
N GLY A 9 -16.38 -5.57 2.32
CA GLY A 9 -16.67 -6.96 2.65
C GLY A 9 -15.58 -7.63 3.49
N GLU A 10 -14.30 -7.45 3.13
CA GLU A 10 -13.20 -8.05 3.90
C GLU A 10 -13.09 -7.47 5.30
N THR A 11 -13.27 -6.15 5.45
CA THR A 11 -13.22 -5.48 6.75
C THR A 11 -14.41 -5.85 7.61
N TYR A 12 -15.61 -5.87 7.03
CA TYR A 12 -16.82 -6.34 7.70
C TYR A 12 -16.63 -7.74 8.30
N LEU A 13 -16.17 -8.70 7.49
CA LEU A 13 -15.90 -10.06 7.96
C LEU A 13 -14.76 -10.12 8.98
N GLY A 14 -13.73 -9.28 8.81
CA GLY A 14 -12.62 -9.18 9.75
C GLY A 14 -13.07 -8.78 11.15
N VAL A 15 -13.98 -7.82 11.26
CA VAL A 15 -14.56 -7.37 12.53
C VAL A 15 -15.59 -8.36 13.06
N ARG A 16 -16.45 -8.92 12.19
CA ARG A 16 -17.48 -9.90 12.58
C ARG A 16 -16.89 -11.16 13.20
N TYR A 17 -15.81 -11.70 12.64
CA TYR A 17 -15.20 -12.96 13.07
C TYR A 17 -14.07 -12.81 14.09
N ARG A 18 -13.69 -11.59 14.45
CA ARG A 18 -12.60 -11.32 15.41
C ARG A 18 -12.87 -11.96 16.77
N PHE A 19 -11.81 -12.25 17.50
CA PHE A 19 -11.89 -12.73 18.87
C PHE A 19 -10.65 -12.28 19.67
N LYS A 20 -10.78 -12.25 20.99
CA LYS A 20 -9.64 -11.99 21.88
C LYS A 20 -8.94 -13.30 22.23
N ASN A 21 -7.61 -13.31 22.10
CA ASN A 21 -6.80 -14.42 22.57
C ASN A 21 -6.67 -14.41 24.11
N ASN A 22 -6.00 -15.42 24.69
CA ASN A 22 -5.78 -15.54 26.14
C ASN A 22 -4.97 -14.37 26.75
N ARG A 23 -4.34 -13.53 25.92
CA ARG A 23 -3.59 -12.33 26.32
C ARG A 23 -4.40 -11.06 26.15
N GLY A 24 -5.70 -11.15 25.85
CA GLY A 24 -6.59 -10.03 25.60
C GLY A 24 -6.34 -9.26 24.30
N LYS A 25 -5.51 -9.78 23.40
CA LYS A 25 -5.25 -9.18 22.08
C LYS A 25 -6.32 -9.62 21.08
N TRP A 26 -6.77 -8.71 20.22
CA TRP A 26 -7.63 -9.03 19.10
C TRP A 26 -6.87 -9.85 18.05
N ILE A 27 -7.47 -10.93 17.61
CA ILE A 27 -7.07 -11.75 16.48
C ILE A 27 -8.16 -11.60 15.41
N CYS A 28 -7.78 -11.12 14.23
CA CYS A 28 -8.70 -10.75 13.17
C CYS A 28 -8.04 -10.87 11.80
N GLY A 29 -8.84 -10.93 10.76
CA GLY A 29 -8.36 -11.00 9.38
C GLY A 29 -8.79 -12.27 8.64
N PRO A 30 -8.34 -12.43 7.39
CA PRO A 30 -8.73 -13.52 6.51
C PRO A 30 -8.52 -14.91 7.09
N PHE A 31 -7.38 -15.14 7.74
CA PHE A 31 -7.10 -16.44 8.39
C PHE A 31 -8.12 -16.79 9.47
N VAL A 32 -8.82 -15.81 10.07
CA VAL A 32 -9.86 -16.06 11.07
C VAL A 32 -11.16 -16.45 10.40
N TYR A 33 -11.66 -15.66 9.42
CA TYR A 33 -12.94 -16.01 8.78
C TYR A 33 -12.82 -17.20 7.83
N MET A 34 -11.66 -17.49 7.25
CA MET A 34 -11.41 -18.75 6.53
C MET A 34 -11.50 -19.97 7.45
N LYS A 35 -10.94 -19.85 8.68
CA LYS A 35 -10.96 -20.93 9.66
C LYS A 35 -12.31 -21.10 10.35
N LYS A 36 -12.95 -19.99 10.77
CA LYS A 36 -14.19 -20.01 11.56
C LYS A 36 -15.45 -19.92 10.70
N GLY A 37 -15.46 -19.11 9.65
CA GLY A 37 -16.59 -18.91 8.75
C GLY A 37 -16.71 -20.05 7.75
N LEU A 38 -15.63 -20.34 7.00
CA LEU A 38 -15.64 -21.40 6.00
C LEU A 38 -15.32 -22.79 6.56
N GLY A 39 -14.70 -22.90 7.73
CA GLY A 39 -14.25 -24.20 8.26
C GLY A 39 -13.07 -24.81 7.50
N ILE A 40 -12.26 -24.00 6.78
CA ILE A 40 -11.15 -24.47 5.93
C ILE A 40 -9.79 -24.03 6.52
N PRO A 41 -9.23 -24.75 7.52
CA PRO A 41 -7.96 -24.38 8.16
C PRO A 41 -6.77 -24.34 7.22
N PHE A 42 -6.76 -25.19 6.18
CA PHE A 42 -5.69 -25.21 5.18
C PHE A 42 -5.63 -23.90 4.40
N MET A 43 -6.78 -23.35 3.99
CA MET A 43 -6.85 -22.08 3.30
C MET A 43 -6.32 -20.92 4.17
N ALA A 44 -6.70 -20.93 5.46
CA ALA A 44 -6.20 -19.98 6.44
C ALA A 44 -4.68 -20.05 6.59
N ALA A 45 -4.09 -21.26 6.64
CA ALA A 45 -2.65 -21.46 6.74
C ALA A 45 -1.92 -20.97 5.49
N CYS A 46 -2.44 -21.26 4.29
CA CYS A 46 -1.88 -20.74 3.02
C CYS A 46 -1.90 -19.20 3.00
N TYR A 47 -3.03 -18.58 3.33
CA TYR A 47 -3.13 -17.13 3.42
C TYR A 47 -2.11 -16.54 4.42
N SER A 48 -2.03 -17.11 5.63
CA SER A 48 -1.07 -16.64 6.65
C SER A 48 0.37 -16.73 6.18
N PHE A 49 0.74 -17.81 5.49
CA PHE A 49 2.07 -17.97 4.92
C PHE A 49 2.39 -16.90 3.88
N PHE A 50 1.49 -16.63 2.93
CA PHE A 50 1.71 -15.58 1.94
C PHE A 50 1.66 -14.17 2.54
N CYS A 51 0.80 -13.92 3.52
CA CYS A 51 0.79 -12.67 4.28
C CYS A 51 2.13 -12.41 4.99
N PHE A 52 2.72 -13.43 5.60
CA PHE A 52 4.05 -13.35 6.19
C PHE A 52 5.13 -13.02 5.15
N LEU A 53 5.12 -13.66 3.98
CA LEU A 53 6.07 -13.37 2.89
C LEU A 53 5.86 -11.96 2.33
N CYS A 54 4.60 -11.51 2.16
CA CYS A 54 4.28 -10.13 1.76
C CYS A 54 4.82 -9.12 2.77
N ALA A 55 4.71 -9.39 4.06
CA ALA A 55 5.24 -8.49 5.08
C ALA A 55 6.77 -8.32 4.95
N LEU A 56 7.50 -9.39 4.63
CA LEU A 56 8.95 -9.31 4.40
C LEU A 56 9.33 -8.68 3.05
N GLY A 57 8.49 -8.82 2.00
CA GLY A 57 8.74 -8.26 0.66
C GLY A 57 8.14 -6.88 0.48
N MET A 58 6.84 -6.85 0.18
CA MET A 58 6.08 -5.62 -0.11
C MET A 58 6.09 -4.65 1.06
N GLY A 59 5.81 -5.17 2.26
CA GLY A 59 5.64 -4.34 3.45
C GLY A 59 6.93 -3.78 4.03
N SER A 60 8.08 -4.43 3.78
CA SER A 60 9.36 -3.98 4.33
C SER A 60 10.39 -3.61 3.26
N MET A 61 10.81 -4.56 2.41
CA MET A 61 11.92 -4.36 1.47
C MET A 61 11.61 -3.30 0.41
N VAL A 62 10.40 -3.33 -0.19
CA VAL A 62 10.00 -2.35 -1.22
C VAL A 62 9.94 -0.95 -0.63
N GLN A 63 9.35 -0.81 0.56
CA GLN A 63 9.22 0.48 1.23
C GLN A 63 10.58 1.06 1.62
N ALA A 64 11.45 0.22 2.20
CA ALA A 64 12.79 0.61 2.59
C ALA A 64 13.65 1.00 1.38
N ASN A 65 13.53 0.27 0.27
CA ASN A 65 14.23 0.59 -0.97
C ASN A 65 13.78 1.97 -1.51
N SER A 66 12.47 2.20 -1.62
CA SER A 66 11.93 3.48 -2.14
C SER A 66 12.34 4.67 -1.28
N ALA A 67 12.32 4.53 0.06
CA ALA A 67 12.79 5.56 0.97
C ALA A 67 14.30 5.81 0.82
N ALA A 68 15.09 4.75 0.73
CA ALA A 68 16.55 4.83 0.59
C ALA A 68 16.96 5.44 -0.74
N GLU A 69 16.32 5.04 -1.86
CA GLU A 69 16.54 5.62 -3.20
C GLU A 69 16.27 7.12 -3.21
N THR A 70 15.20 7.56 -2.54
CA THR A 70 14.87 8.98 -2.48
C THR A 70 15.89 9.78 -1.66
N LEU A 71 16.38 9.22 -0.54
CA LEU A 71 17.43 9.83 0.28
C LEU A 71 18.76 9.93 -0.49
N GLU A 72 19.08 8.91 -1.28
CA GLU A 72 20.28 8.90 -2.13
C GLU A 72 20.17 9.94 -3.25
N PHE A 73 19.02 10.01 -3.92
CA PHE A 73 18.76 10.97 -4.99
C PHE A 73 18.87 12.43 -4.49
N THR A 74 18.29 12.75 -3.32
CA THR A 74 18.18 14.14 -2.85
C THR A 74 19.39 14.61 -2.07
N TRP A 75 19.98 13.75 -1.23
CA TRP A 75 21.08 14.14 -0.32
C TRP A 75 22.36 13.34 -0.50
N GLY A 76 22.42 12.43 -1.48
CA GLY A 76 23.58 11.56 -1.69
C GLY A 76 23.82 10.58 -0.54
N ILE A 77 22.82 10.30 0.29
CA ILE A 77 22.93 9.34 1.40
C ILE A 77 22.90 7.94 0.79
N PRO A 78 23.96 7.12 0.95
CA PRO A 78 23.97 5.76 0.41
C PRO A 78 22.75 4.97 0.84
N SER A 79 22.12 4.22 -0.10
CA SER A 79 20.88 3.46 0.15
C SER A 79 20.96 2.52 1.36
N VAL A 80 22.17 1.94 1.61
CA VAL A 80 22.42 1.09 2.79
C VAL A 80 22.26 1.86 4.10
N LEU A 81 22.70 3.11 4.16
CA LEU A 81 22.54 3.97 5.34
C LEU A 81 21.07 4.40 5.50
N GLY A 82 20.40 4.77 4.40
CA GLY A 82 18.99 5.14 4.41
C GLY A 82 18.11 4.01 4.96
N SER A 83 18.27 2.79 4.46
CA SER A 83 17.54 1.62 4.96
C SER A 83 17.93 1.23 6.39
N GLY A 84 19.20 1.43 6.77
CA GLY A 84 19.67 1.25 8.15
C GLY A 84 18.99 2.19 9.13
N ILE A 85 18.86 3.47 8.79
CA ILE A 85 18.13 4.46 9.59
C ILE A 85 16.65 4.05 9.71
N LEU A 86 16.02 3.66 8.60
CA LEU A 86 14.63 3.22 8.61
C LEU A 86 14.44 1.97 9.49
N ALA A 87 15.35 1.00 9.42
CA ALA A 87 15.32 -0.20 10.26
C ALA A 87 15.45 0.14 11.75
N LEU A 88 16.33 1.07 12.12
CA LEU A 88 16.49 1.52 13.50
C LEU A 88 15.23 2.23 14.01
N LEU A 89 14.66 3.16 13.23
CA LEU A 89 13.41 3.85 13.58
C LEU A 89 12.25 2.87 13.74
N THR A 90 12.12 1.91 12.81
CA THR A 90 11.13 0.84 12.86
C THR A 90 11.33 0.01 14.13
N GLY A 91 12.55 -0.43 14.42
CA GLY A 91 12.88 -1.18 15.62
C GLY A 91 12.49 -0.45 16.91
N ALA A 92 12.75 0.86 16.99
CA ALA A 92 12.38 1.68 18.14
C ALA A 92 10.85 1.73 18.38
N VAL A 93 10.03 1.66 17.31
CA VAL A 93 8.57 1.66 17.43
C VAL A 93 8.03 0.28 17.73
N ILE A 94 8.45 -0.76 16.97
CA ILE A 94 7.88 -2.11 17.12
C ILE A 94 8.19 -2.74 18.47
N LEU A 95 9.34 -2.43 19.07
CA LEU A 95 9.69 -2.88 20.43
C LEU A 95 8.74 -2.31 21.50
N GLY A 96 8.04 -1.22 21.20
CA GLY A 96 6.99 -0.65 22.05
C GLY A 96 5.61 -1.28 21.92
N GLY A 97 5.44 -2.24 20.99
CA GLY A 97 4.21 -2.98 20.74
C GLY A 97 3.12 -2.19 20.00
N ILE A 98 1.96 -2.84 19.80
CA ILE A 98 0.86 -2.35 18.96
C ILE A 98 0.35 -0.95 19.32
N LYS A 99 0.30 -0.60 20.62
CA LYS A 99 -0.17 0.73 21.06
C LYS A 99 0.74 1.85 20.55
N ARG A 100 2.06 1.59 20.48
CA ARG A 100 3.04 2.56 19.99
C ARG A 100 2.98 2.66 18.46
N ILE A 101 2.76 1.54 17.79
CA ILE A 101 2.52 1.50 16.33
C ILE A 101 1.30 2.34 15.96
N GLY A 102 0.13 2.08 16.60
CA GLY A 102 -1.09 2.82 16.35
C GLY A 102 -0.93 4.31 16.60
N LYS A 103 -0.33 4.69 17.74
CA LYS A 103 -0.09 6.11 18.08
C LYS A 103 0.84 6.81 17.08
N ALA A 104 1.86 6.12 16.57
CA ALA A 104 2.74 6.69 15.55
C ALA A 104 1.99 6.93 14.25
N ALA A 105 1.18 5.96 13.79
CA ALA A 105 0.39 6.08 12.57
C ALA A 105 -0.70 7.16 12.68
N GLU A 106 -1.39 7.25 13.82
CA GLU A 106 -2.48 8.20 14.09
C GLU A 106 -2.10 9.66 13.83
N TYR A 107 -0.88 10.06 14.17
CA TYR A 107 -0.43 11.44 13.99
C TYR A 107 0.35 11.65 12.67
N LEU A 108 1.19 10.68 12.29
CA LEU A 108 2.05 10.83 11.12
C LEU A 108 1.26 10.82 9.81
N LEU A 109 0.32 9.89 9.66
CA LEU A 109 -0.37 9.69 8.38
C LEU A 109 -1.27 10.87 8.00
N PRO A 110 -2.18 11.39 8.86
CA PRO A 110 -3.02 12.52 8.48
C PRO A 110 -2.22 13.79 8.21
N LEU A 111 -1.17 14.05 9.01
CA LEU A 111 -0.31 15.21 8.82
C LEU A 111 0.45 15.11 7.49
N ALA A 112 1.11 13.98 7.22
CA ALA A 112 1.87 13.75 6.00
C ALA A 112 0.96 13.82 4.75
N SER A 113 -0.21 13.19 4.80
CA SER A 113 -1.18 13.21 3.70
C SER A 113 -1.74 14.62 3.45
N GLY A 114 -2.06 15.36 4.50
CA GLY A 114 -2.53 16.74 4.38
C GLY A 114 -1.49 17.66 3.73
N ILE A 115 -0.24 17.57 4.17
CA ILE A 115 0.88 18.32 3.58
C ILE A 115 1.12 17.86 2.13
N TYR A 116 1.06 16.55 1.86
CA TYR A 116 1.22 16.01 0.50
C TYR A 116 0.16 16.54 -0.47
N ILE A 117 -1.11 16.56 -0.06
CA ILE A 117 -2.21 17.13 -0.84
C ILE A 117 -1.96 18.62 -1.10
N LEU A 118 -1.59 19.37 -0.08
CA LEU A 118 -1.32 20.81 -0.22
C LEU A 118 -0.23 21.10 -1.26
N PHE A 119 0.91 20.42 -1.17
CA PHE A 119 2.01 20.61 -2.12
C PHE A 119 1.65 20.12 -3.52
N SER A 120 0.93 19.00 -3.65
CA SER A 120 0.44 18.51 -4.94
C SER A 120 -0.51 19.50 -5.60
N LEU A 121 -1.46 20.05 -4.85
CA LEU A 121 -2.37 21.10 -5.35
C LEU A 121 -1.61 22.37 -5.74
N LEU A 122 -0.60 22.76 -4.98
CA LEU A 122 0.23 23.91 -5.32
C LEU A 122 0.97 23.70 -6.67
N VAL A 123 1.56 22.52 -6.89
CA VAL A 123 2.20 22.19 -8.18
C VAL A 123 1.18 22.20 -9.31
N LEU A 124 -0.02 21.64 -9.10
CA LEU A 124 -1.07 21.62 -10.10
C LEU A 124 -1.59 23.03 -10.42
N LEU A 125 -1.70 23.91 -9.43
CA LEU A 125 -2.04 25.32 -9.66
C LEU A 125 -0.98 26.04 -10.51
N LEU A 126 0.31 25.75 -10.29
CA LEU A 126 1.40 26.28 -11.11
C LEU A 126 1.45 25.68 -12.53
N CYS A 127 0.73 24.61 -12.79
CA CYS A 127 0.62 23.92 -14.08
C CYS A 127 -0.84 23.89 -14.57
N ALA A 128 -1.69 24.79 -14.12
CA ALA A 128 -3.14 24.73 -14.39
C ALA A 128 -3.49 24.71 -15.88
N ASP A 129 -2.70 25.38 -16.70
CA ASP A 129 -2.76 25.39 -18.16
C ASP A 129 -2.56 24.00 -18.80
N ARG A 130 -1.83 23.10 -18.13
CA ARG A 130 -1.50 21.75 -18.62
C ARG A 130 -2.46 20.67 -18.16
N ILE A 131 -3.32 20.96 -17.20
CA ILE A 131 -4.28 19.97 -16.65
C ILE A 131 -5.23 19.42 -17.71
N PRO A 132 -5.89 20.27 -18.58
CA PRO A 132 -6.78 19.75 -19.61
C PRO A 132 -6.07 18.83 -20.60
N ASP A 133 -4.83 19.16 -20.98
CA ASP A 133 -4.03 18.33 -21.88
C ASP A 133 -3.62 17.00 -21.21
N ALA A 134 -3.29 17.00 -19.92
CA ALA A 134 -3.02 15.77 -19.17
C ALA A 134 -4.22 14.82 -19.17
N PHE A 135 -5.42 15.31 -18.90
CA PHE A 135 -6.64 14.52 -19.00
C PHE A 135 -6.88 14.01 -20.43
N LEU A 136 -6.74 14.88 -21.43
CA LEU A 136 -6.89 14.47 -22.81
C LEU A 136 -5.96 13.32 -23.20
N ARG A 137 -4.69 13.38 -22.77
CA ARG A 137 -3.70 12.30 -22.97
C ARG A 137 -4.10 11.01 -22.26
N ILE A 138 -4.60 11.08 -21.04
CA ILE A 138 -5.09 9.89 -20.31
C ILE A 138 -6.20 9.23 -21.12
N PHE A 139 -7.22 9.97 -21.54
CA PHE A 139 -8.35 9.43 -22.32
C PHE A 139 -7.93 8.95 -23.70
N GLN A 140 -7.07 9.68 -24.41
CA GLN A 140 -6.55 9.26 -25.70
C GLN A 140 -5.71 7.99 -25.60
N SER A 141 -4.92 7.84 -24.54
CA SER A 141 -4.11 6.64 -24.31
C SER A 141 -4.97 5.44 -23.90
N ALA A 142 -6.05 5.67 -23.13
CA ALA A 142 -6.96 4.61 -22.71
C ALA A 142 -7.90 4.12 -23.83
N PHE A 143 -8.39 5.03 -24.66
CA PHE A 143 -9.44 4.77 -25.65
C PHE A 143 -9.03 5.08 -27.09
N GLY A 144 -7.81 5.57 -27.31
CA GLY A 144 -7.34 6.03 -28.60
C GLY A 144 -7.10 4.90 -29.61
N ILE A 145 -7.77 4.98 -30.75
CA ILE A 145 -7.75 4.02 -31.88
C ILE A 145 -6.40 4.01 -32.61
N ARG A 146 -5.49 4.92 -32.34
CA ARG A 146 -4.19 5.04 -33.02
C ARG A 146 -3.27 3.80 -32.90
N GLN A 147 -3.61 2.86 -32.05
CA GLN A 147 -2.81 1.66 -31.79
C GLN A 147 -3.36 0.38 -32.45
N VAL A 148 -4.39 0.45 -33.30
CA VAL A 148 -5.09 -0.71 -33.83
C VAL A 148 -4.42 -1.33 -35.09
N SER A 149 -3.32 -0.78 -35.55
CA SER A 149 -2.61 -1.35 -36.71
C SER A 149 -1.44 -2.26 -36.27
N GLY A 150 -1.75 -3.51 -35.95
CA GLY A 150 -0.76 -4.56 -35.76
C GLY A 150 -0.61 -5.08 -34.33
N GLY A 151 -0.08 -6.30 -34.16
CA GLY A 151 0.07 -7.04 -32.89
C GLY A 151 0.82 -6.30 -31.77
N ILE A 152 1.55 -5.22 -32.08
CA ILE A 152 2.22 -4.35 -31.11
C ILE A 152 1.22 -3.57 -30.25
N ALA A 153 0.06 -3.22 -30.78
CA ALA A 153 -0.99 -2.51 -30.07
C ALA A 153 -1.66 -3.36 -28.96
N GLY A 154 -1.95 -4.63 -29.28
CA GLY A 154 -2.52 -5.56 -28.30
C GLY A 154 -1.57 -5.81 -27.12
N PHE A 155 -0.29 -5.87 -27.37
CA PHE A 155 0.73 -5.99 -26.32
C PHE A 155 0.79 -4.76 -25.42
N GLY A 156 0.74 -3.55 -25.99
CA GLY A 156 0.74 -2.29 -25.23
C GLY A 156 -0.48 -2.15 -24.31
N ILE A 157 -1.68 -2.46 -24.82
CA ILE A 157 -2.93 -2.42 -24.04
C ILE A 157 -2.89 -3.44 -22.91
N SER A 158 -2.51 -4.69 -23.22
CA SER A 158 -2.38 -5.75 -22.21
C SER A 158 -1.40 -5.37 -21.09
N LYS A 159 -0.26 -4.79 -21.47
CA LYS A 159 0.74 -4.32 -20.51
C LYS A 159 0.19 -3.18 -19.63
N SER A 160 -0.50 -2.21 -20.21
CA SER A 160 -1.11 -1.10 -19.46
C SER A 160 -2.17 -1.57 -18.49
N ILE A 161 -3.07 -2.47 -18.90
CA ILE A 161 -4.08 -3.06 -18.02
C ILE A 161 -3.42 -3.83 -16.88
N ARG A 162 -2.43 -4.65 -17.19
CA ARG A 162 -1.69 -5.45 -16.20
C ARG A 162 -1.03 -4.55 -15.14
N TYR A 163 -0.29 -3.53 -15.57
CA TYR A 163 0.36 -2.60 -14.64
C TYR A 163 -0.67 -1.77 -13.86
N GLY A 164 -1.72 -1.29 -14.51
CA GLY A 164 -2.77 -0.50 -13.85
C GLY A 164 -3.46 -1.28 -12.73
N ILE A 165 -3.87 -2.52 -13.00
CA ILE A 165 -4.51 -3.37 -11.99
C ILE A 165 -3.52 -3.75 -10.89
N SER A 166 -2.32 -4.23 -11.25
CA SER A 166 -1.32 -4.66 -10.27
C SER A 166 -0.90 -3.52 -9.33
N ARG A 167 -0.61 -2.34 -9.88
CA ARG A 167 -0.22 -1.18 -9.04
C ARG A 167 -1.39 -0.60 -8.27
N GLY A 168 -2.61 -0.60 -8.82
CA GLY A 168 -3.81 -0.20 -8.10
C GLY A 168 -4.08 -1.06 -6.88
N VAL A 169 -4.08 -2.39 -7.03
CA VAL A 169 -4.24 -3.33 -5.90
C VAL A 169 -3.09 -3.22 -4.90
N PHE A 170 -1.87 -2.98 -5.38
CA PHE A 170 -0.72 -2.77 -4.51
C PHE A 170 -0.88 -1.53 -3.63
N SER A 171 -1.44 -0.43 -4.14
CA SER A 171 -1.64 0.82 -3.40
C SER A 171 -2.77 0.72 -2.39
N ASN A 172 -3.96 0.30 -2.83
CA ASN A 172 -5.17 0.34 -2.00
C ASN A 172 -5.42 -0.94 -1.19
N GLU A 173 -4.62 -1.98 -1.43
CA GLU A 173 -4.67 -3.27 -0.73
C GLU A 173 -6.03 -3.98 -0.74
N ALA A 174 -7.03 -3.47 -1.45
CA ALA A 174 -8.37 -4.05 -1.51
C ALA A 174 -8.36 -5.46 -2.14
N GLY A 175 -8.89 -6.42 -1.42
CA GLY A 175 -8.87 -7.82 -1.81
C GLY A 175 -7.65 -8.59 -1.31
N LEU A 176 -6.66 -7.92 -0.70
CA LEU A 176 -5.53 -8.59 -0.05
C LEU A 176 -5.92 -9.12 1.36
N GLY A 177 -6.98 -8.57 1.98
CA GLY A 177 -7.40 -8.93 3.33
C GLY A 177 -6.63 -8.22 4.43
N THR A 178 -5.72 -7.33 4.10
CA THR A 178 -4.94 -6.53 5.05
C THR A 178 -5.80 -5.57 5.84
N LEU A 179 -6.79 -4.94 5.20
CA LEU A 179 -7.75 -4.05 5.86
C LEU A 179 -8.56 -4.78 6.94
N ALA A 180 -8.92 -6.05 6.73
CA ALA A 180 -9.58 -6.87 7.74
C ALA A 180 -8.74 -7.05 9.02
N VAL A 181 -7.41 -7.08 8.88
CA VAL A 181 -6.48 -7.18 10.02
C VAL A 181 -6.26 -5.83 10.69
N LEU A 182 -6.12 -4.76 9.91
CA LEU A 182 -5.85 -3.41 10.43
C LEU A 182 -7.07 -2.81 11.15
N HIS A 183 -8.26 -2.97 10.61
CA HIS A 183 -9.51 -2.48 11.20
C HIS A 183 -10.05 -3.37 12.32
N GLY A 184 -9.69 -4.66 12.31
CA GLY A 184 -10.18 -5.63 13.28
C GLY A 184 -10.00 -5.26 14.75
N PRO A 185 -8.88 -4.63 15.19
CA PRO A 185 -8.67 -4.22 16.58
C PRO A 185 -9.49 -3.02 17.05
N ALA A 186 -10.18 -2.30 16.16
CA ALA A 186 -10.95 -1.12 16.53
C ALA A 186 -12.00 -1.47 17.58
N GLU A 187 -12.02 -0.72 18.69
CA GLU A 187 -12.96 -0.95 19.80
C GLU A 187 -14.17 -0.02 19.65
N HIS A 188 -15.29 -0.40 20.29
CA HIS A 188 -16.55 0.38 20.30
C HIS A 188 -17.09 0.69 18.88
N THR A 189 -17.02 -0.27 17.97
CA THR A 189 -17.42 -0.11 16.57
C THR A 189 -18.13 -1.38 16.07
N THR A 190 -18.93 -1.21 15.02
CA THR A 190 -19.63 -2.31 14.33
C THR A 190 -18.88 -2.74 13.08
N PRO A 191 -19.17 -3.95 12.53
CA PRO A 191 -18.60 -4.38 11.25
C PRO A 191 -18.90 -3.42 10.10
N GLU A 192 -20.13 -2.87 10.07
CA GLU A 192 -20.62 -1.93 9.05
C GLU A 192 -19.82 -0.61 9.09
N GLU A 193 -19.64 -0.06 10.30
CA GLU A 193 -18.87 1.18 10.47
C GLU A 193 -17.43 1.02 9.98
N GLN A 194 -16.78 -0.09 10.33
CA GLN A 194 -15.40 -0.34 9.89
C GLN A 194 -15.34 -0.64 8.38
N GLY A 195 -16.33 -1.33 7.83
CA GLY A 195 -16.46 -1.51 6.38
C GLY A 195 -16.57 -0.17 5.64
N MET A 196 -17.36 0.78 6.15
CA MET A 196 -17.48 2.13 5.58
C MET A 196 -16.16 2.91 5.66
N TRP A 197 -15.43 2.80 6.78
CA TRP A 197 -14.10 3.41 6.89
C TRP A 197 -13.11 2.85 5.89
N ALA A 198 -13.09 1.53 5.69
CA ALA A 198 -12.24 0.89 4.68
C ALA A 198 -12.60 1.32 3.25
N MET A 199 -13.88 1.50 2.93
CA MET A 199 -14.29 2.09 1.64
C MET A 199 -13.74 3.50 1.46
N PHE A 200 -13.85 4.34 2.50
CA PHE A 200 -13.33 5.71 2.47
C PHE A 200 -11.80 5.73 2.30
N GLU A 201 -11.09 4.84 2.98
CA GLU A 201 -9.63 4.71 2.88
C GLU A 201 -9.18 4.37 1.46
N VAL A 202 -9.80 3.36 0.83
CA VAL A 202 -9.54 2.97 -0.56
C VAL A 202 -9.86 4.11 -1.54
N PHE A 203 -10.97 4.83 -1.31
CA PHE A 203 -11.31 6.01 -2.11
C PHE A 203 -10.26 7.09 -1.98
N PHE A 204 -9.88 7.43 -0.75
CA PHE A 204 -8.93 8.50 -0.47
C PHE A 204 -7.54 8.19 -1.03
N ASP A 205 -7.03 6.97 -0.83
CA ASP A 205 -5.76 6.54 -1.40
C ASP A 205 -5.78 6.62 -2.94
N THR A 206 -6.74 5.95 -3.57
CA THR A 206 -6.69 5.73 -5.01
C THR A 206 -7.23 6.93 -5.79
N VAL A 207 -8.37 7.49 -5.40
CA VAL A 207 -9.01 8.57 -6.16
C VAL A 207 -8.41 9.93 -5.83
N VAL A 208 -7.97 10.15 -4.59
CA VAL A 208 -7.37 11.44 -4.21
C VAL A 208 -5.85 11.41 -4.36
N LEU A 209 -5.13 10.62 -3.55
CA LEU A 209 -3.67 10.69 -3.50
C LEU A 209 -2.99 10.22 -4.79
N CYS A 210 -3.39 9.05 -5.32
CA CYS A 210 -2.78 8.53 -6.54
C CYS A 210 -3.10 9.40 -7.76
N SER A 211 -4.34 9.96 -7.86
CA SER A 211 -4.70 10.86 -8.96
C SER A 211 -3.95 12.17 -8.90
N LEU A 212 -3.77 12.76 -7.71
CA LEU A 212 -2.94 13.96 -7.54
C LEU A 212 -1.50 13.71 -8.00
N THR A 213 -0.90 12.61 -7.56
CA THR A 213 0.46 12.24 -7.95
C THR A 213 0.59 12.05 -9.47
N ALA A 214 -0.34 11.31 -10.06
CA ALA A 214 -0.34 11.08 -11.51
C ALA A 214 -0.49 12.39 -12.31
N LEU A 215 -1.38 13.29 -11.89
CA LEU A 215 -1.55 14.59 -12.53
C LEU A 215 -0.31 15.46 -12.40
N VAL A 216 0.33 15.49 -11.22
CA VAL A 216 1.60 16.21 -11.04
C VAL A 216 2.64 15.70 -12.03
N ILE A 217 2.85 14.37 -12.11
CA ILE A 217 3.81 13.78 -13.05
C ILE A 217 3.45 14.16 -14.49
N LEU A 218 2.20 13.96 -14.92
CA LEU A 218 1.79 14.23 -16.30
C LEU A 218 1.88 15.72 -16.69
N CYS A 219 1.61 16.63 -15.75
CA CYS A 219 1.69 18.06 -16.01
C CYS A 219 3.12 18.60 -16.02
N THR A 220 4.03 17.99 -15.25
CA THR A 220 5.42 18.46 -15.16
C THR A 220 6.34 17.87 -16.22
N THR A 221 6.12 16.61 -16.65
CA THR A 221 6.98 15.90 -17.62
C THR A 221 6.68 16.19 -19.08
N GLN A 222 5.80 17.12 -19.40
CA GLN A 222 5.46 17.45 -20.81
C GLN A 222 6.70 17.94 -21.59
N GLY A 223 7.16 17.11 -22.52
CA GLY A 223 8.29 17.44 -23.40
C GLY A 223 9.67 17.23 -22.78
N ASP A 224 9.75 16.76 -21.53
CA ASP A 224 11.01 16.49 -20.85
C ASP A 224 11.31 14.97 -20.88
N THR A 225 12.18 14.60 -21.83
CA THR A 225 12.59 13.19 -22.01
C THR A 225 13.61 12.74 -20.97
N GLU A 226 14.34 13.65 -20.35
CA GLU A 226 15.33 13.34 -19.32
C GLU A 226 14.63 12.95 -18.02
N THR A 227 13.67 13.73 -17.57
CA THR A 227 12.84 13.38 -16.40
C THR A 227 12.07 12.08 -16.60
N LEU A 228 11.58 11.80 -17.82
CA LEU A 228 10.90 10.54 -18.15
C LEU A 228 11.82 9.30 -18.12
N SER A 229 13.12 9.44 -18.09
CA SER A 229 14.06 8.33 -17.91
C SER A 229 14.15 7.86 -16.45
N LEU A 230 13.71 8.70 -15.49
CA LEU A 230 13.65 8.37 -14.08
C LEU A 230 12.45 7.46 -13.77
N THR A 231 12.54 6.69 -12.71
CA THR A 231 11.48 5.80 -12.26
C THR A 231 11.24 5.95 -10.76
N GLY A 232 10.12 5.42 -10.26
CA GLY A 232 9.84 5.35 -8.83
C GLY A 232 9.82 6.71 -8.14
N ALA A 233 10.43 6.76 -6.96
CA ALA A 233 10.45 7.93 -6.10
C ALA A 233 11.30 9.08 -6.66
N ALA A 234 12.37 8.77 -7.40
CA ALA A 234 13.22 9.77 -8.07
C ALA A 234 12.45 10.57 -9.13
N LEU A 235 11.57 9.90 -9.90
CA LEU A 235 10.68 10.57 -10.85
C LEU A 235 9.74 11.56 -10.13
N ALA A 236 9.12 11.15 -9.04
CA ALA A 236 8.25 12.04 -8.26
C ALA A 236 9.03 13.25 -7.73
N ALA A 237 10.21 13.04 -7.16
CA ALA A 237 11.06 14.11 -6.65
C ALA A 237 11.43 15.12 -7.76
N ALA A 238 11.84 14.64 -8.92
CA ALA A 238 12.14 15.50 -10.07
C ALA A 238 10.92 16.30 -10.55
N CYS A 239 9.72 15.69 -10.57
CA CYS A 239 8.47 16.36 -10.96
C CYS A 239 8.10 17.51 -10.03
N PHE A 240 8.22 17.32 -8.72
CA PHE A 240 7.96 18.38 -7.74
C PHE A 240 9.07 19.44 -7.78
N SER A 241 10.31 19.03 -7.96
CA SER A 241 11.46 19.93 -8.10
C SER A 241 11.34 20.84 -9.33
N ALA A 242 10.79 20.35 -10.44
CA ALA A 242 10.57 21.12 -11.66
C ALA A 242 9.74 22.39 -11.46
N LYS A 243 8.87 22.45 -10.42
CA LYS A 243 8.01 23.61 -10.14
C LYS A 243 8.33 24.32 -8.83
N LEU A 244 8.78 23.58 -7.83
CA LEU A 244 9.06 24.11 -6.49
C LEU A 244 10.56 24.21 -6.17
N GLY A 245 11.41 23.84 -7.13
CA GLY A 245 12.86 23.82 -6.92
C GLY A 245 13.26 22.84 -5.81
N VAL A 246 14.32 23.15 -5.10
CA VAL A 246 14.89 22.32 -4.02
C VAL A 246 13.86 22.01 -2.92
N ILE A 247 12.93 22.92 -2.66
CA ILE A 247 11.88 22.70 -1.65
C ILE A 247 10.97 21.54 -2.05
N GLY A 248 10.62 21.44 -3.33
CA GLY A 248 9.79 20.34 -3.86
C GLY A 248 10.49 18.99 -3.76
N GLU A 249 11.78 18.95 -4.06
CA GLU A 249 12.60 17.75 -3.94
C GLU A 249 12.71 17.28 -2.48
N TRP A 250 13.07 18.17 -1.57
CA TRP A 250 13.14 17.85 -0.13
C TRP A 250 11.79 17.40 0.44
N PHE A 251 10.72 18.09 0.03
CA PHE A 251 9.37 17.75 0.46
C PHE A 251 9.01 16.31 0.08
N ILE A 252 9.20 15.92 -1.19
CA ILE A 252 8.89 14.55 -1.63
C ILE A 252 9.76 13.54 -0.91
N SER A 253 11.05 13.80 -0.76
CA SER A 253 11.98 12.87 -0.11
C SER A 253 11.61 12.61 1.35
N ILE A 254 11.27 13.65 2.10
CA ILE A 254 10.79 13.53 3.48
C ILE A 254 9.45 12.79 3.52
N SER A 255 8.50 13.15 2.63
CA SER A 255 7.20 12.49 2.54
C SER A 255 7.32 11.00 2.25
N MET A 256 8.18 10.60 1.32
CA MET A 256 8.44 9.19 0.99
C MET A 256 8.99 8.40 2.19
N VAL A 257 9.93 8.98 2.95
CA VAL A 257 10.44 8.35 4.17
C VAL A 257 9.34 8.18 5.21
N VAL A 258 8.51 9.20 5.41
CA VAL A 258 7.41 9.15 6.39
C VAL A 258 6.35 8.11 5.98
N PHE A 259 5.92 8.09 4.72
CA PHE A 259 4.95 7.11 4.23
C PHE A 259 5.53 5.69 4.25
N ALA A 260 6.77 5.50 3.80
CA ALA A 260 7.44 4.21 3.87
C ALA A 260 7.54 3.70 5.33
N PHE A 261 7.92 4.58 6.26
CA PHE A 261 8.00 4.24 7.68
C PHE A 261 6.63 3.80 8.23
N ALA A 262 5.56 4.56 7.94
CA ALA A 262 4.20 4.22 8.38
C ALA A 262 3.73 2.87 7.80
N THR A 263 3.99 2.62 6.52
CA THR A 263 3.66 1.36 5.87
C THR A 263 4.45 0.19 6.48
N VAL A 264 5.75 0.37 6.71
CA VAL A 264 6.60 -0.66 7.33
C VAL A 264 6.08 -1.07 8.72
N ILE A 265 5.72 -0.12 9.58
CA ILE A 265 5.19 -0.46 10.90
C ILE A 265 3.81 -1.12 10.85
N ALA A 266 2.96 -0.75 9.90
CA ALA A 266 1.67 -1.41 9.66
C ALA A 266 1.86 -2.86 9.18
N TRP A 267 2.73 -3.08 8.22
CA TRP A 267 3.02 -4.42 7.70
C TRP A 267 3.74 -5.32 8.70
N TYR A 268 4.54 -4.74 9.61
CA TYR A 268 5.04 -5.52 10.76
C TYR A 268 3.88 -6.12 11.56
N TYR A 269 2.84 -5.31 11.84
CA TYR A 269 1.68 -5.80 12.57
C TYR A 269 0.91 -6.87 11.79
N LEU A 270 0.70 -6.70 10.47
CA LEU A 270 0.05 -7.67 9.60
C LEU A 270 0.75 -9.04 9.64
N GLY A 271 2.07 -9.05 9.42
CA GLY A 271 2.84 -10.28 9.46
C GLY A 271 2.87 -10.92 10.86
N GLN A 272 2.89 -10.11 11.93
CA GLN A 272 2.81 -10.61 13.30
C GLN A 272 1.48 -11.31 13.58
N GLN A 273 0.37 -10.73 13.11
CA GLN A 273 -0.96 -11.34 13.24
C GLN A 273 -1.05 -12.68 12.48
N ALA A 274 -0.49 -12.74 11.28
CA ALA A 274 -0.50 -13.93 10.44
C ALA A 274 0.22 -15.15 11.08
N ILE A 275 1.20 -14.92 11.95
CA ILE A 275 2.01 -15.96 12.60
C ILE A 275 1.81 -16.07 14.11
N GLU A 276 0.79 -15.39 14.69
CA GLU A 276 0.56 -15.35 16.16
C GLU A 276 0.43 -16.74 16.76
N ASP A 277 -0.16 -17.71 16.04
CA ASP A 277 -0.30 -19.10 16.49
C ASP A 277 1.04 -19.88 16.47
N LEU A 278 2.11 -19.37 15.85
CA LEU A 278 3.42 -20.01 15.71
C LEU A 278 4.42 -19.43 16.70
N SER A 279 4.44 -19.95 17.93
CA SER A 279 5.18 -19.40 19.06
C SER A 279 6.69 -19.17 18.82
N LEU A 280 7.37 -20.04 18.06
CA LEU A 280 8.80 -19.90 17.73
C LEU A 280 9.02 -18.79 16.69
N PHE A 281 8.23 -18.78 15.61
CA PHE A 281 8.33 -17.79 14.56
C PHE A 281 7.98 -16.39 15.06
N SER A 282 7.00 -16.25 15.94
CA SER A 282 6.62 -14.98 16.55
C SER A 282 7.76 -14.33 17.35
N ARG A 283 8.67 -15.11 17.94
CA ARG A 283 9.86 -14.59 18.67
C ARG A 283 10.96 -14.10 17.74
N ILE A 284 11.18 -14.78 16.62
CA ILE A 284 12.24 -14.47 15.66
C ILE A 284 11.80 -13.40 14.66
N TYR A 285 10.50 -13.26 14.44
CA TYR A 285 9.92 -12.36 13.45
C TYR A 285 10.41 -10.91 13.52
N PRO A 286 10.51 -10.25 14.69
CA PRO A 286 11.02 -8.89 14.75
C PRO A 286 12.42 -8.75 14.13
N VAL A 287 13.29 -9.71 14.37
CA VAL A 287 14.67 -9.71 13.84
C VAL A 287 14.66 -9.94 12.33
N LEU A 288 13.88 -10.93 11.85
CA LEU A 288 13.72 -11.20 10.42
C LEU A 288 13.15 -10.00 9.68
N PHE A 289 12.14 -9.36 10.24
CA PHE A 289 11.49 -8.20 9.66
C PHE A 289 12.45 -7.00 9.56
N LEU A 290 13.15 -6.67 10.63
CA LEU A 290 14.14 -5.60 10.61
C LEU A 290 15.31 -5.90 9.67
N GLY A 291 15.73 -7.16 9.58
CA GLY A 291 16.70 -7.63 8.60
C GLY A 291 16.21 -7.44 7.17
N ALA A 292 14.92 -7.69 6.89
CA ALA A 292 14.30 -7.44 5.59
C ALA A 292 14.22 -5.94 5.26
N VAL A 293 13.85 -5.08 6.22
CA VAL A 293 13.88 -3.62 6.05
C VAL A 293 15.29 -3.16 5.68
N PHE A 294 16.31 -3.62 6.39
CA PHE A 294 17.72 -3.28 6.09
C PHE A 294 18.12 -3.78 4.69
N ALA A 295 17.80 -5.04 4.36
CA ALA A 295 18.14 -5.66 3.08
C ALA A 295 17.49 -4.93 1.88
N GLY A 296 16.35 -4.25 2.09
CA GLY A 296 15.69 -3.44 1.05
C GLY A 296 16.59 -2.38 0.42
N GLY A 297 17.48 -1.76 1.18
CA GLY A 297 18.48 -0.81 0.65
C GLY A 297 19.70 -1.46 -0.01
N CYS A 298 19.84 -2.78 0.08
CA CYS A 298 21.01 -3.53 -0.43
C CYS A 298 20.69 -4.32 -1.70
N ILE A 299 19.41 -4.54 -2.02
CA ILE A 299 18.95 -5.44 -3.08
C ILE A 299 18.34 -4.63 -4.23
N ARG A 300 18.50 -5.13 -5.47
CA ARG A 300 17.86 -4.53 -6.64
C ARG A 300 16.34 -4.65 -6.54
N LEU A 301 15.68 -3.51 -6.69
CA LEU A 301 14.23 -3.34 -6.55
C LEU A 301 13.41 -4.29 -7.44
N GLU A 302 13.85 -4.56 -8.68
CA GLU A 302 13.12 -5.38 -9.65
C GLU A 302 12.80 -6.78 -9.14
N ALA A 303 13.77 -7.45 -8.51
CA ALA A 303 13.57 -8.80 -7.98
C ALA A 303 12.58 -8.80 -6.80
N VAL A 304 12.65 -7.78 -5.93
CA VAL A 304 11.73 -7.63 -4.80
C VAL A 304 10.32 -7.37 -5.29
N TRP A 305 10.14 -6.53 -6.31
CA TRP A 305 8.82 -6.27 -6.91
C TRP A 305 8.19 -7.53 -7.52
N MET A 306 8.97 -8.32 -8.28
CA MET A 306 8.45 -9.56 -8.88
C MET A 306 7.96 -10.57 -7.84
N LEU A 307 8.72 -10.76 -6.76
CA LEU A 307 8.33 -11.66 -5.67
C LEU A 307 7.12 -11.10 -4.90
N SER A 308 7.10 -9.81 -4.65
CA SER A 308 5.98 -9.14 -3.97
C SER A 308 4.68 -9.26 -4.77
N ASP A 309 4.73 -9.06 -6.08
CA ASP A 309 3.55 -9.21 -6.95
C ASP A 309 3.02 -10.66 -6.94
N LEU A 310 3.91 -11.66 -6.94
CA LEU A 310 3.52 -13.07 -6.86
C LEU A 310 2.84 -13.38 -5.52
N TRP A 311 3.44 -12.96 -4.41
CA TRP A 311 2.89 -13.24 -3.08
C TRP A 311 1.58 -12.50 -2.83
N ASN A 312 1.47 -11.24 -3.28
CA ASN A 312 0.22 -10.48 -3.24
C ASN A 312 -0.87 -11.16 -4.05
N GLY A 313 -0.56 -11.62 -5.25
CA GLY A 313 -1.51 -12.34 -6.09
C GLY A 313 -2.04 -13.61 -5.44
N LEU A 314 -1.16 -14.39 -4.78
CA LEU A 314 -1.55 -15.59 -4.05
C LEU A 314 -2.36 -15.26 -2.78
N MET A 315 -1.96 -14.22 -2.04
CA MET A 315 -2.71 -13.74 -0.88
C MET A 315 -4.12 -13.28 -1.28
N ALA A 316 -4.22 -12.47 -2.35
CA ALA A 316 -5.49 -12.02 -2.92
C ALA A 316 -6.37 -13.19 -3.38
N PHE A 317 -5.79 -14.20 -4.03
CA PHE A 317 -6.53 -15.38 -4.50
C PHE A 317 -7.27 -16.08 -3.36
N PHE A 318 -6.59 -16.35 -2.25
CA PHE A 318 -7.23 -16.99 -1.10
C PHE A 318 -8.26 -16.08 -0.45
N ASN A 319 -7.97 -14.77 -0.31
CA ASN A 319 -8.89 -13.84 0.31
C ASN A 319 -10.16 -13.63 -0.53
N LEU A 320 -10.02 -13.34 -1.83
CA LEU A 320 -11.16 -13.14 -2.73
C LEU A 320 -12.02 -14.40 -2.83
N THR A 321 -11.41 -15.59 -2.82
CA THR A 321 -12.14 -16.85 -2.77
C THR A 321 -12.98 -16.95 -1.50
N ALA A 322 -12.41 -16.61 -0.33
CA ALA A 322 -13.16 -16.62 0.92
C ALA A 322 -14.30 -15.60 0.91
N LEU A 323 -14.08 -14.39 0.39
CA LEU A 323 -15.10 -13.35 0.27
C LEU A 323 -16.29 -13.81 -0.57
N LEU A 324 -16.02 -14.46 -1.71
CA LEU A 324 -17.08 -14.99 -2.58
C LEU A 324 -17.99 -15.98 -1.86
N PHE A 325 -17.42 -16.88 -1.06
CA PHE A 325 -18.21 -17.84 -0.28
C PHE A 325 -18.94 -17.22 0.92
N LEU A 326 -18.41 -16.15 1.49
CA LEU A 326 -18.97 -15.47 2.66
C LEU A 326 -19.80 -14.23 2.30
N THR A 327 -20.03 -13.95 1.02
CA THR A 327 -20.77 -12.77 0.56
C THR A 327 -22.17 -12.68 1.20
N GLY A 328 -22.84 -13.82 1.38
CA GLY A 328 -24.17 -13.87 2.03
C GLY A 328 -24.20 -13.49 3.51
N GLU A 329 -23.02 -13.34 4.14
CA GLU A 329 -22.89 -12.92 5.53
C GLU A 329 -22.56 -11.44 5.71
N VAL A 330 -22.30 -10.74 4.60
CA VAL A 330 -21.98 -9.30 4.59
C VAL A 330 -23.29 -8.51 4.56
N GLU A 331 -23.56 -7.78 5.63
CA GLU A 331 -24.71 -6.90 5.74
C GLU A 331 -24.32 -5.47 5.36
N TYR A 332 -25.21 -4.74 4.71
CA TYR A 332 -25.02 -3.33 4.37
C TYR A 332 -25.89 -2.47 5.30
N PRO A 333 -25.46 -1.25 5.64
CA PRO A 333 -26.23 -0.39 6.51
C PRO A 333 -27.60 -0.05 5.88
N ASP A 334 -28.70 -0.32 6.61
CA ASP A 334 -30.09 -0.11 6.17
C ASP A 334 -30.41 1.35 5.78
N ARG A 335 -29.52 2.30 6.05
CA ARG A 335 -29.73 3.73 5.79
C ARG A 335 -29.41 4.15 4.35
N TYR A 336 -28.96 3.24 3.48
CA TYR A 336 -28.52 3.55 2.13
C TYR A 336 -29.21 2.73 1.02
N ILE A 337 -30.30 2.01 1.36
CA ILE A 337 -31.15 1.31 0.41
C ILE A 337 -32.45 2.09 0.21
#